data_c7cae60f77dea8060037da1a2b7a9b91
#
_entry.id   c7cae60f77dea8060037da1a2b7a9b91
#
_cell.length_a   1.000
_cell.length_b   1.000
_cell.length_c   1.000
_cell.angle_alpha   90.00
_cell.angle_beta   90.00
_cell.angle_gamma   90.00
#
_symmetry.space_group_name_H-M   'P 1'
#
loop_
_entity.id
_entity.type
_entity.pdbx_description
1 polymer ?
#
loop_
_entity_poly.entity_id
_entity_poly.type
_entity_poly.pdbx_seq_one_letter_code
_entity_poly.pdbx_strand_id
1 'polypeptide(L)'
;LHGRKRLGIYTEVLTQAQLRLMASGAVDLDRVEASIVLDAAGHLDDFALAHIRMIPVDVLNDPFRAAQQPGLISVNGCLMADLTGQVCAEAIDGRQYSGVGGQLDFVRAAARSVGGRSFLCLHSTHEAPDGTLTSNIRAHLPSGAVVTTPRSDVMYIVTEWGAADLHNQPLETRICAMIRIAHPRFRCALAQEAVA
;
A
#
# COMPACT_ATOMS: atom_id res chain seq x y z
N LEU A 1 2.68 2.54 -15.48
CA LEU A 1 3.28 1.28 -16.01
C LEU A 1 3.25 1.21 -17.54
N HIS A 2 2.74 2.26 -18.22
CA HIS A 2 2.78 2.36 -19.69
C HIS A 2 4.22 2.17 -20.21
N GLY A 3 4.39 1.36 -21.24
CA GLY A 3 5.70 1.04 -21.83
C GLY A 3 6.48 -0.08 -21.15
N ARG A 4 6.03 -0.60 -20.00
CA ARG A 4 6.58 -1.84 -19.44
C ARG A 4 6.04 -3.06 -20.19
N LYS A 5 6.78 -4.16 -20.14
CA LYS A 5 6.42 -5.42 -20.77
C LYS A 5 6.70 -6.58 -19.82
N ARG A 6 5.97 -7.68 -20.00
CA ARG A 6 6.13 -8.92 -19.24
C ARG A 6 5.92 -8.74 -17.73
N LEU A 7 4.99 -7.86 -17.31
CA LEU A 7 4.59 -7.73 -15.92
C LEU A 7 3.76 -8.96 -15.52
N GLY A 8 3.94 -9.47 -14.32
CA GLY A 8 3.00 -10.39 -13.68
C GLY A 8 2.00 -9.62 -12.82
N ILE A 9 0.82 -10.18 -12.61
CA ILE A 9 -0.17 -9.70 -11.64
C ILE A 9 -0.35 -10.79 -10.59
N TYR A 10 -0.15 -10.43 -9.33
CA TYR A 10 -0.41 -11.27 -8.17
C TYR A 10 -1.12 -10.41 -7.13
N THR A 11 -2.42 -10.56 -6.99
CA THR A 11 -3.23 -9.60 -6.20
C THR A 11 -4.44 -10.27 -5.55
N GLU A 12 -4.77 -9.85 -4.33
CA GLU A 12 -6.02 -10.27 -3.68
C GLU A 12 -7.22 -9.79 -4.51
N VAL A 13 -7.25 -8.49 -4.83
CA VAL A 13 -8.33 -7.88 -5.60
C VAL A 13 -7.80 -7.36 -6.93
N LEU A 14 -8.29 -7.93 -8.02
CA LEU A 14 -8.00 -7.47 -9.37
C LEU A 14 -9.06 -6.42 -9.76
N THR A 15 -8.59 -5.23 -10.05
CA THR A 15 -9.43 -4.05 -10.34
C THR A 15 -9.41 -3.70 -11.82
N GLN A 16 -10.29 -2.78 -12.23
CA GLN A 16 -10.35 -2.26 -13.59
C GLN A 16 -8.99 -1.71 -14.10
N ALA A 17 -8.16 -1.17 -13.21
CA ALA A 17 -6.83 -0.68 -13.60
C ALA A 17 -5.90 -1.80 -14.08
N GLN A 18 -5.91 -2.94 -13.41
CA GLN A 18 -5.14 -4.11 -13.83
C GLN A 18 -5.72 -4.77 -15.09
N LEU A 19 -7.05 -4.83 -15.24
CA LEU A 19 -7.69 -5.30 -16.48
C LEU A 19 -7.26 -4.46 -17.69
N ARG A 20 -7.26 -3.12 -17.55
CA ARG A 20 -6.74 -2.23 -18.61
C ARG A 20 -5.25 -2.47 -18.90
N LEU A 21 -4.46 -2.78 -17.87
CA LEU A 21 -3.05 -3.09 -18.03
C LEU A 21 -2.85 -4.40 -18.80
N MET A 22 -3.68 -5.43 -18.55
CA MET A 22 -3.71 -6.67 -19.33
C MET A 22 -4.05 -6.40 -20.80
N ALA A 23 -5.11 -5.65 -21.06
CA ALA A 23 -5.55 -5.27 -22.41
C ALA A 23 -4.50 -4.45 -23.19
N SER A 24 -3.66 -3.67 -22.49
CA SER A 24 -2.58 -2.89 -23.13
C SER A 24 -1.39 -3.72 -23.60
N GLY A 25 -1.36 -5.02 -23.30
CA GLY A 25 -0.25 -5.93 -23.62
C GLY A 25 1.02 -5.68 -22.78
N ALA A 26 0.90 -5.02 -21.64
CA ALA A 26 2.00 -4.83 -20.69
C ALA A 26 2.21 -6.06 -19.80
N VAL A 27 1.15 -6.88 -19.61
CA VAL A 27 1.12 -8.04 -18.72
C VAL A 27 1.41 -9.32 -19.52
N ASP A 28 2.17 -10.20 -18.91
CA ASP A 28 2.30 -11.60 -19.32
C ASP A 28 1.07 -12.35 -18.81
N LEU A 29 0.20 -12.73 -19.72
CA LEU A 29 -1.11 -13.30 -19.40
C LEU A 29 -1.05 -14.68 -18.73
N ASP A 30 0.07 -15.39 -18.85
CA ASP A 30 0.33 -16.64 -18.12
C ASP A 30 0.69 -16.40 -16.63
N ARG A 31 0.81 -15.13 -16.22
CA ARG A 31 1.24 -14.71 -14.88
C ARG A 31 0.22 -13.77 -14.22
N VAL A 32 -1.05 -14.15 -14.25
CA VAL A 32 -2.14 -13.40 -13.62
C VAL A 32 -2.83 -14.27 -12.58
N GLU A 33 -2.63 -13.96 -11.30
CA GLU A 33 -3.27 -14.65 -10.18
C GLU A 33 -4.04 -13.64 -9.33
N ALA A 34 -5.32 -13.96 -9.00
CA ALA A 34 -6.18 -13.12 -8.18
C ALA A 34 -7.14 -13.96 -7.34
N SER A 35 -7.63 -13.42 -6.23
CA SER A 35 -8.68 -14.04 -5.41
C SER A 35 -10.05 -13.47 -5.69
N ILE A 36 -10.13 -12.18 -5.97
CA ILE A 36 -11.36 -11.43 -6.23
C ILE A 36 -11.16 -10.61 -7.50
N VAL A 37 -12.18 -10.54 -8.34
CA VAL A 37 -12.19 -9.65 -9.50
C VAL A 37 -13.31 -8.64 -9.31
N LEU A 38 -12.97 -7.35 -9.26
CA LEU A 38 -13.93 -6.26 -9.22
C LEU A 38 -14.10 -5.68 -10.63
N ASP A 39 -15.25 -6.02 -11.22
CA ASP A 39 -15.69 -5.48 -12.50
C ASP A 39 -16.93 -4.61 -12.31
N ALA A 40 -16.74 -3.39 -11.85
CA ALA A 40 -17.83 -2.43 -11.63
C ALA A 40 -18.53 -1.96 -12.93
N ALA A 41 -17.95 -2.27 -14.09
CA ALA A 41 -18.42 -1.80 -15.39
C ALA A 41 -18.88 -2.92 -16.34
N GLY A 42 -18.86 -4.19 -15.89
CA GLY A 42 -19.24 -5.35 -16.72
C GLY A 42 -18.32 -5.57 -17.93
N HIS A 43 -17.02 -5.28 -17.77
CA HIS A 43 -16.01 -5.41 -18.83
C HIS A 43 -15.17 -6.69 -18.74
N LEU A 44 -15.54 -7.60 -17.85
CA LEU A 44 -14.99 -8.95 -17.84
C LEU A 44 -15.47 -9.66 -19.10
N ASP A 45 -14.67 -9.54 -20.14
CA ASP A 45 -14.87 -10.33 -21.34
C ASP A 45 -14.30 -11.76 -21.13
N ASP A 46 -14.70 -12.67 -22.00
CA ASP A 46 -14.23 -14.06 -21.98
C ASP A 46 -12.71 -14.15 -22.09
N PHE A 47 -12.07 -13.15 -22.73
CA PHE A 47 -10.62 -13.08 -22.86
C PHE A 47 -9.96 -12.83 -21.50
N ALA A 48 -10.42 -11.85 -20.72
CA ALA A 48 -9.86 -11.56 -19.41
C ALA A 48 -10.05 -12.76 -18.46
N LEU A 49 -11.26 -13.35 -18.46
CA LEU A 49 -11.57 -14.52 -17.63
C LEU A 49 -10.68 -15.73 -17.96
N ALA A 50 -10.40 -15.97 -19.23
CA ALA A 50 -9.57 -17.10 -19.68
C ALA A 50 -8.10 -17.01 -19.18
N HIS A 51 -7.63 -15.81 -18.83
CA HIS A 51 -6.25 -15.57 -18.43
C HIS A 51 -6.08 -15.28 -16.93
N ILE A 52 -7.17 -15.23 -16.15
CA ILE A 52 -7.07 -15.02 -14.70
C ILE A 52 -7.12 -16.36 -13.98
N ARG A 53 -6.03 -16.71 -13.32
CA ARG A 53 -6.00 -17.85 -12.41
C ARG A 53 -6.59 -17.45 -11.06
N MET A 54 -7.78 -17.94 -10.76
CA MET A 54 -8.44 -17.70 -9.47
C MET A 54 -7.83 -18.59 -8.39
N ILE A 55 -7.38 -17.97 -7.30
CA ILE A 55 -6.74 -18.61 -6.15
C ILE A 55 -7.54 -18.26 -4.88
N PRO A 56 -7.85 -19.22 -3.99
CA PRO A 56 -8.43 -18.91 -2.69
C PRO A 56 -7.59 -17.89 -1.92
N VAL A 57 -8.25 -16.96 -1.22
CA VAL A 57 -7.58 -15.81 -0.56
C VAL A 57 -6.57 -16.22 0.50
N ASP A 58 -6.86 -17.26 1.26
CA ASP A 58 -5.97 -17.82 2.27
C ASP A 58 -4.68 -18.41 1.68
N VAL A 59 -4.77 -18.93 0.45
CA VAL A 59 -3.63 -19.46 -0.30
C VAL A 59 -2.85 -18.32 -0.99
N LEU A 60 -3.56 -17.35 -1.59
CA LEU A 60 -2.94 -16.25 -2.32
C LEU A 60 -2.22 -15.29 -1.37
N ASN A 61 -2.82 -14.96 -0.23
CA ASN A 61 -2.28 -14.03 0.76
C ASN A 61 -1.20 -14.69 1.66
N ASP A 62 -0.94 -16.00 1.52
CA ASP A 62 0.16 -16.62 2.27
C ASP A 62 1.49 -15.93 1.93
N PRO A 63 2.15 -15.27 2.91
CA PRO A 63 3.39 -14.53 2.67
C PRO A 63 4.54 -15.39 2.13
N PHE A 64 4.58 -16.67 2.47
CA PHE A 64 5.62 -17.58 1.97
C PHE A 64 5.40 -17.92 0.49
N ARG A 65 4.14 -18.13 0.08
CA ARG A 65 3.79 -18.34 -1.31
C ARG A 65 4.01 -17.08 -2.14
N ALA A 66 3.49 -15.95 -1.70
CA ALA A 66 3.62 -14.68 -2.39
C ALA A 66 5.09 -14.26 -2.55
N ALA A 67 5.95 -14.54 -1.55
CA ALA A 67 7.39 -14.26 -1.62
C ALA A 67 8.13 -15.04 -2.72
N GLN A 68 7.56 -16.14 -3.23
CA GLN A 68 8.13 -16.89 -4.34
C GLN A 68 8.03 -16.18 -5.69
N GLN A 69 7.20 -15.12 -5.78
CA GLN A 69 7.15 -14.25 -6.95
C GLN A 69 8.40 -13.37 -6.99
N PRO A 70 9.35 -13.58 -7.94
CA PRO A 70 10.57 -12.78 -7.98
C PRO A 70 10.25 -11.34 -8.38
N GLY A 71 10.88 -10.38 -7.68
CA GLY A 71 10.64 -8.97 -7.90
C GLY A 71 9.24 -8.51 -7.52
N LEU A 72 8.62 -9.12 -6.51
CA LEU A 72 7.28 -8.75 -6.06
C LEU A 72 7.22 -7.29 -5.62
N ILE A 73 6.41 -6.50 -6.32
CA ILE A 73 6.11 -5.12 -5.97
C ILE A 73 4.73 -5.08 -5.32
N SER A 74 4.69 -4.94 -4.01
CA SER A 74 3.45 -4.76 -3.25
C SER A 74 3.08 -3.28 -3.18
N VAL A 75 1.86 -2.94 -3.56
CA VAL A 75 1.32 -1.57 -3.48
C VAL A 75 -0.02 -1.62 -2.77
N ASN A 76 -0.12 -0.99 -1.60
CA ASN A 76 -1.34 -0.97 -0.79
C ASN A 76 -1.69 0.47 -0.39
N GLY A 77 -2.99 0.75 -0.27
CA GLY A 77 -3.47 2.01 0.31
C GLY A 77 -3.46 1.96 1.83
N CYS A 78 -3.25 3.09 2.49
CA CYS A 78 -3.43 3.23 3.93
C CYS A 78 -4.10 4.56 4.27
N LEU A 79 -4.57 4.69 5.51
CA LEU A 79 -5.34 5.85 5.97
C LEU A 79 -4.44 6.89 6.64
N MET A 80 -3.52 6.44 7.49
CA MET A 80 -2.59 7.31 8.20
C MET A 80 -1.30 6.58 8.56
N ALA A 81 -0.24 7.35 8.81
CA ALA A 81 1.04 6.86 9.31
C ALA A 81 1.63 7.82 10.34
N ASP A 82 2.42 7.30 11.29
CA ASP A 82 3.19 8.15 12.19
C ASP A 82 4.63 8.37 11.71
N LEU A 83 5.36 9.28 12.39
CA LEU A 83 6.72 9.62 12.03
C LEU A 83 7.70 8.45 12.19
N THR A 84 7.36 7.44 12.99
CA THR A 84 8.18 6.23 13.14
C THR A 84 7.96 5.22 12.02
N GLY A 85 6.87 5.40 11.25
CA GLY A 85 6.46 4.54 10.14
C GLY A 85 5.49 3.44 10.55
N GLN A 86 4.81 3.54 11.69
CA GLN A 86 3.62 2.72 11.97
C GLN A 86 2.48 3.15 11.07
N VAL A 87 1.70 2.20 10.55
CA VAL A 87 0.65 2.46 9.57
C VAL A 87 -0.68 1.92 10.06
N CYS A 88 -1.71 2.77 9.98
CA CYS A 88 -3.11 2.39 10.16
C CYS A 88 -3.81 2.40 8.79
N ALA A 89 -4.48 1.30 8.43
CA ALA A 89 -5.19 1.16 7.16
C ALA A 89 -6.67 0.76 7.33
N GLU A 90 -7.14 0.55 8.56
CA GLU A 90 -8.43 -0.10 8.82
C GLU A 90 -9.31 0.60 9.84
N ALA A 91 -8.79 1.64 10.53
CA ALA A 91 -9.53 2.36 11.56
C ALA A 91 -9.46 3.87 11.38
N ILE A 92 -10.57 4.56 11.64
CA ILE A 92 -10.69 6.02 11.61
C ILE A 92 -11.34 6.44 12.95
N ASP A 93 -10.74 7.41 13.63
CA ASP A 93 -11.23 7.96 14.91
C ASP A 93 -11.53 6.88 15.95
N GLY A 94 -10.65 5.87 16.06
CA GLY A 94 -10.81 4.76 17.01
C GLY A 94 -11.90 3.75 16.65
N ARG A 95 -12.50 3.85 15.47
CA ARG A 95 -13.52 2.92 14.98
C ARG A 95 -13.00 2.10 13.81
N GLN A 96 -13.29 0.81 13.82
CA GLN A 96 -13.02 -0.05 12.67
C GLN A 96 -13.80 0.44 11.44
N TYR A 97 -13.09 0.68 10.35
CA TYR A 97 -13.63 1.20 9.09
C TYR A 97 -13.75 0.11 8.02
N SER A 98 -12.77 -0.80 7.98
CA SER A 98 -12.73 -1.92 7.05
C SER A 98 -12.22 -3.19 7.72
N GLY A 99 -12.21 -4.31 7.00
CA GLY A 99 -11.43 -5.48 7.39
C GLY A 99 -9.93 -5.20 7.33
N VAL A 100 -9.13 -6.05 7.96
CA VAL A 100 -7.64 -5.97 7.93
C VAL A 100 -7.11 -6.16 6.51
N GLY A 101 -7.70 -7.07 5.72
CA GLY A 101 -7.23 -7.43 4.37
C GLY A 101 -5.84 -8.04 4.36
N GLY A 102 -5.26 -8.18 3.17
CA GLY A 102 -3.95 -8.80 2.95
C GLY A 102 -2.74 -7.85 2.98
N GLN A 103 -2.90 -6.58 3.42
CA GLN A 103 -1.82 -5.59 3.36
C GLN A 103 -0.53 -6.09 4.01
N LEU A 104 -0.60 -6.57 5.26
CA LEU A 104 0.58 -7.02 6.00
C LEU A 104 1.22 -8.26 5.37
N ASP A 105 0.41 -9.17 4.83
CA ASP A 105 0.89 -10.38 4.16
C ASP A 105 1.71 -10.01 2.92
N PHE A 106 1.20 -9.12 2.08
CA PHE A 106 1.90 -8.64 0.89
C PHE A 106 3.15 -7.81 1.21
N VAL A 107 3.13 -7.00 2.27
CA VAL A 107 4.31 -6.26 2.74
C VAL A 107 5.41 -7.25 3.15
N ARG A 108 5.08 -8.25 3.93
CA ARG A 108 6.02 -9.30 4.37
C ARG A 108 6.50 -10.18 3.23
N ALA A 109 5.62 -10.51 2.28
CA ALA A 109 5.98 -11.25 1.09
C ALA A 109 6.99 -10.48 0.24
N ALA A 110 6.73 -9.20 -0.02
CA ALA A 110 7.63 -8.34 -0.79
C ALA A 110 9.01 -8.20 -0.13
N ALA A 111 9.07 -8.10 1.21
CA ALA A 111 10.32 -8.03 1.95
C ALA A 111 11.17 -9.32 1.84
N ARG A 112 10.53 -10.46 1.60
CA ARG A 112 11.18 -11.77 1.43
C ARG A 112 11.44 -12.13 -0.02
N SER A 113 10.74 -11.54 -0.96
CA SER A 113 10.91 -11.77 -2.39
C SER A 113 12.26 -11.25 -2.86
N VAL A 114 12.96 -12.00 -3.69
CA VAL A 114 14.23 -11.58 -4.29
C VAL A 114 13.99 -10.34 -5.17
N GLY A 115 14.56 -9.20 -4.77
CA GLY A 115 14.34 -7.91 -5.43
C GLY A 115 12.99 -7.27 -5.17
N GLY A 116 12.22 -7.81 -4.22
CA GLY A 116 10.89 -7.30 -3.86
C GLY A 116 10.93 -5.96 -3.13
N ARG A 117 9.83 -5.22 -3.21
CA ARG A 117 9.61 -3.93 -2.52
C ARG A 117 8.14 -3.74 -2.16
N SER A 118 7.87 -3.14 -1.02
CA SER A 118 6.51 -2.78 -0.61
C SER A 118 6.34 -1.28 -0.50
N PHE A 119 5.25 -0.78 -1.05
CA PHE A 119 4.87 0.64 -1.02
C PHE A 119 3.50 0.78 -0.35
N LEU A 120 3.43 1.60 0.69
CA LEU A 120 2.20 2.01 1.35
C LEU A 120 1.88 3.44 0.92
N CYS A 121 0.74 3.61 0.26
CA CYS A 121 0.36 4.86 -0.38
C CYS A 121 -0.79 5.53 0.37
N LEU A 122 -0.67 6.84 0.64
CA LEU A 122 -1.74 7.64 1.23
C LEU A 122 -1.71 9.06 0.69
N HIS A 123 -2.86 9.73 0.71
CA HIS A 123 -2.88 11.18 0.61
C HIS A 123 -2.29 11.78 1.88
N SER A 124 -1.40 12.77 1.76
CA SER A 124 -0.76 13.40 2.92
C SER A 124 -1.74 14.13 3.83
N THR A 125 -2.92 14.47 3.31
CA THR A 125 -3.98 15.20 4.03
C THR A 125 -5.35 14.62 3.75
N HIS A 126 -6.27 14.90 4.68
CA HIS A 126 -7.71 14.72 4.53
C HIS A 126 -8.40 16.06 4.76
N GLU A 127 -9.37 16.39 3.91
CA GLU A 127 -10.23 17.57 4.06
C GLU A 127 -11.62 17.12 4.56
N ALA A 128 -11.99 17.64 5.72
CA ALA A 128 -13.31 17.38 6.31
C ALA A 128 -14.40 18.18 5.55
N PRO A 129 -15.70 17.83 5.68
CA PRO A 129 -16.79 18.53 5.00
C PRO A 129 -16.88 20.03 5.31
N ASP A 130 -16.37 20.49 6.44
CA ASP A 130 -16.29 21.90 6.84
C ASP A 130 -15.07 22.64 6.25
N GLY A 131 -14.28 22.00 5.40
CA GLY A 131 -13.05 22.54 4.82
C GLY A 131 -11.81 22.45 5.73
N THR A 132 -11.94 21.84 6.90
CA THR A 132 -10.79 21.64 7.79
C THR A 132 -9.81 20.63 7.20
N LEU A 133 -8.59 21.08 6.92
CA LEU A 133 -7.52 20.25 6.42
C LEU A 133 -6.71 19.63 7.58
N THR A 134 -6.59 18.33 7.60
CA THR A 134 -5.82 17.56 8.60
C THR A 134 -4.73 16.74 7.93
N SER A 135 -3.59 16.55 8.62
CA SER A 135 -2.52 15.69 8.12
C SER A 135 -2.85 14.22 8.38
N ASN A 136 -2.61 13.35 7.40
CA ASN A 136 -2.63 11.90 7.55
C ASN A 136 -1.26 11.34 7.99
N ILE A 137 -0.22 12.17 7.95
CA ILE A 137 1.05 11.89 8.63
C ILE A 137 0.99 12.56 10.00
N ARG A 138 1.15 11.79 11.06
CA ARG A 138 1.01 12.20 12.46
C ARG A 138 2.35 12.05 13.18
N ALA A 139 2.58 12.83 14.25
CA ALA A 139 3.73 12.58 15.13
C ALA A 139 3.62 11.18 15.77
N HIS A 140 2.42 10.89 16.29
CA HIS A 140 2.03 9.58 16.80
C HIS A 140 0.65 9.21 16.26
N LEU A 141 0.38 7.92 16.08
CA LEU A 141 -0.97 7.48 15.78
C LEU A 141 -1.91 7.90 16.91
N PRO A 142 -3.14 8.38 16.61
CA PRO A 142 -4.08 8.81 17.63
C PRO A 142 -4.46 7.66 18.57
N SER A 143 -4.86 8.01 19.80
CA SER A 143 -5.33 7.02 20.78
C SER A 143 -6.48 6.19 20.20
N GLY A 144 -6.40 4.86 20.34
CA GLY A 144 -7.38 3.93 19.79
C GLY A 144 -7.17 3.60 18.30
N ALA A 145 -6.17 4.18 17.63
CA ALA A 145 -5.81 3.74 16.28
C ALA A 145 -5.19 2.33 16.31
N VAL A 146 -5.53 1.55 15.30
CA VAL A 146 -4.97 0.21 15.11
C VAL A 146 -3.69 0.30 14.25
N VAL A 147 -2.65 -0.41 14.65
CA VAL A 147 -1.44 -0.56 13.83
C VAL A 147 -1.64 -1.75 12.89
N THR A 148 -2.08 -1.49 11.67
CA THR A 148 -2.27 -2.52 10.63
C THR A 148 -0.93 -3.07 10.14
N THR A 149 0.05 -2.19 9.92
CA THR A 149 1.42 -2.58 9.55
C THR A 149 2.41 -1.97 10.54
N PRO A 150 3.13 -2.82 11.33
CA PRO A 150 4.12 -2.35 12.28
C PRO A 150 5.32 -1.73 11.55
N ARG A 151 5.96 -0.74 12.18
CA ARG A 151 7.11 -0.02 11.62
C ARG A 151 8.29 -0.89 11.19
N SER A 152 8.42 -2.09 11.78
CA SER A 152 9.47 -3.06 11.43
C SER A 152 9.29 -3.67 10.04
N ASP A 153 8.04 -3.74 9.55
CA ASP A 153 7.71 -4.36 8.26
C ASP A 153 7.63 -3.33 7.12
N VAL A 154 7.50 -2.03 7.44
CA VAL A 154 7.33 -0.96 6.44
C VAL A 154 8.63 -0.68 5.71
N MET A 155 8.61 -0.76 4.37
CA MET A 155 9.73 -0.40 3.50
C MET A 155 9.59 1.04 2.98
N TYR A 156 8.55 1.34 2.22
CA TYR A 156 8.34 2.66 1.64
C TYR A 156 6.95 3.19 1.97
N ILE A 157 6.86 4.48 2.32
CA ILE A 157 5.61 5.24 2.38
C ILE A 157 5.62 6.30 1.30
N VAL A 158 4.51 6.42 0.56
CA VAL A 158 4.39 7.30 -0.60
C VAL A 158 3.21 8.23 -0.43
N THR A 159 3.43 9.51 -0.69
CA THR A 159 2.39 10.53 -0.80
C THR A 159 2.53 11.29 -2.12
N GLU A 160 1.66 12.24 -2.37
CA GLU A 160 1.78 13.18 -3.51
C GLU A 160 3.04 14.08 -3.43
N TRP A 161 3.72 14.12 -2.26
CA TRP A 161 4.94 14.90 -2.02
C TRP A 161 6.23 14.09 -2.17
N GLY A 162 6.13 12.79 -2.43
CA GLY A 162 7.28 11.92 -2.65
C GLY A 162 7.20 10.58 -1.93
N ALA A 163 8.33 9.90 -1.86
CA ALA A 163 8.49 8.61 -1.21
C ALA A 163 9.52 8.70 -0.08
N ALA A 164 9.17 8.13 1.08
CA ALA A 164 10.07 7.92 2.20
C ALA A 164 10.58 6.48 2.19
N ASP A 165 11.89 6.28 2.07
CA ASP A 165 12.55 4.99 2.30
C ASP A 165 12.78 4.82 3.80
N LEU A 166 12.09 3.84 4.38
CA LEU A 166 12.15 3.53 5.81
C LEU A 166 12.84 2.19 6.08
N HIS A 167 13.22 1.47 5.00
CA HIS A 167 13.79 0.13 5.13
C HIS A 167 15.17 0.19 5.77
N ASN A 168 15.34 -0.53 6.88
CA ASN A 168 16.60 -0.59 7.64
C ASN A 168 17.17 0.78 8.05
N GLN A 169 16.31 1.82 8.17
CA GLN A 169 16.74 3.16 8.56
C GLN A 169 16.64 3.37 10.07
N PRO A 170 17.62 4.11 10.67
CA PRO A 170 17.50 4.58 12.04
C PRO A 170 16.26 5.46 12.25
N LEU A 171 15.78 5.55 13.49
CA LEU A 171 14.54 6.26 13.81
C LEU A 171 14.57 7.73 13.38
N GLU A 172 15.68 8.44 13.63
CA GLU A 172 15.82 9.85 13.25
C GLU A 172 15.74 10.03 11.72
N THR A 173 16.35 9.11 10.96
CA THR A 173 16.27 9.13 9.48
C THR A 173 14.85 8.90 9.01
N ARG A 174 14.11 7.97 9.65
CA ARG A 174 12.70 7.70 9.36
C ARG A 174 11.84 8.94 9.60
N ILE A 175 11.97 9.57 10.77
CA ILE A 175 11.25 10.81 11.13
C ILE A 175 11.50 11.90 10.09
N CYS A 176 12.75 12.17 9.74
CA CYS A 176 13.09 13.16 8.72
C CYS A 176 12.50 12.83 7.35
N ALA A 177 12.51 11.55 6.95
CA ALA A 177 11.93 11.09 5.69
C ALA A 177 10.41 11.27 5.67
N MET A 178 9.72 10.94 6.76
CA MET A 178 8.27 11.10 6.90
C MET A 178 7.85 12.58 6.87
N ILE A 179 8.57 13.46 7.55
CA ILE A 179 8.30 14.91 7.52
C ILE A 179 8.43 15.45 6.08
N ARG A 180 9.41 14.99 5.31
CA ARG A 180 9.60 15.43 3.91
C ARG A 180 8.44 15.10 3.00
N ILE A 181 7.76 13.98 3.20
CA ILE A 181 6.61 13.55 2.40
C ILE A 181 5.26 14.02 2.97
N ALA A 182 5.26 14.70 4.11
CA ALA A 182 4.07 15.36 4.65
C ALA A 182 3.72 16.60 3.81
N HIS A 183 2.44 17.00 3.85
CA HIS A 183 2.01 18.26 3.24
C HIS A 183 2.79 19.45 3.84
N PRO A 184 3.30 20.39 3.02
CA PRO A 184 4.17 21.48 3.48
C PRO A 184 3.64 22.27 4.68
N ARG A 185 2.32 22.49 4.73
CA ARG A 185 1.63 23.20 5.83
C ARG A 185 1.90 22.58 7.22
N PHE A 186 2.12 21.27 7.28
CA PHE A 186 2.23 20.54 8.55
C PHE A 186 3.67 20.19 8.95
N ARG A 187 4.66 20.39 8.07
CA ARG A 187 6.05 19.95 8.31
C ARG A 187 6.67 20.56 9.55
N CYS A 188 6.47 21.87 9.76
CA CYS A 188 7.04 22.56 10.93
C CYS A 188 6.44 22.04 12.24
N ALA A 189 5.11 21.85 12.30
CA ALA A 189 4.44 21.31 13.48
C ALA A 189 4.93 19.88 13.78
N LEU A 190 4.96 19.02 12.75
CA LEU A 190 5.47 17.65 12.90
C LEU A 190 6.92 17.59 13.38
N ALA A 191 7.78 18.51 12.91
CA ALA A 191 9.17 18.60 13.36
C ALA A 191 9.27 19.01 14.83
N GLN A 192 8.42 19.91 15.31
CA GLN A 192 8.36 20.32 16.72
C GLN A 192 7.88 19.18 17.62
N GLU A 193 6.83 18.47 17.22
CA GLU A 193 6.28 17.33 17.95
C GLU A 193 7.24 16.12 18.00
N ALA A 194 8.12 15.97 16.99
CA ALA A 194 9.11 14.90 16.96
C ALA A 194 10.24 15.04 17.99
N VAL A 195 10.44 16.23 18.54
CA VAL A 195 11.53 16.57 19.50
C VAL A 195 11.00 16.62 20.94
N ALA A 196 9.68 16.65 21.12
CA ALA A 196 9.02 16.68 22.42
C ALA A 196 8.87 15.28 23.02
#